data_8eaf66d73bfb79c409b1cfcc3dd4013a
#
_entry.id   8eaf66d73bfb79c409b1cfcc3dd4013a
#
_cell.length_a   1.000
_cell.length_b   1.000
_cell.length_c   1.000
_cell.angle_alpha   90.00
_cell.angle_beta   90.00
_cell.angle_gamma   90.00
#
_symmetry.space_group_name_H-M   'P 1'
#
loop_
_entity.id
_entity.type
_entity.pdbx_description
1 polymer ?
#
loop_
_entity_poly.entity_id
_entity_poly.type
_entity_poly.pdbx_seq_one_letter_code
_entity_poly.pdbx_strand_id
1 'polypeptide(L)'
;MKPRPPRLTMAGLLLAAIAGGTPALAQKPGGVLRVHAIDSPPSLSMLEEVDANPARAAMGIFNNLVMFNQHVKQNSMASIVPDLATGWSWSEDGRQLTLPLRHGVKWHDGKPFTAADVKCTWDLLTGKASEKLRLDPRKSWYGNLADVTTNGDDEVTFHLNRPQPAFVSLLASGFSVVYPCHVSPAEMRRHPIGTGPFEFVEFKPNERVTLTRNPNYWKQGRPYLNSVEFEIIRDPATANLAFIAGKVDWTATTLPLMKAVKSEAPDTICEVTPGGISRNLIINRDAPPFDNADMRLAMAMSLDRKTFIDIISDGQGDIGGVMQPLPEGVWGMPLDVIKMLPGYDPDLQKNRSEARGMMQKLGYGPDKRLALKVITRNIPPYRDPAVILIDQLKEVFIDGELEIVETASWFPKVMRKDYKIGLNLTGGGVDDPDQQFYENYACGSPRNYTGYCNPELEQLFDRQSAEADEGKRKNLVWEIERKLAEDGARPIIFYNRGAYCWQPQVKNWTMMANSIINNFRMEDVWLDK
;
A
#
# COMPACT_ATOMS: atom_id res chain seq x y z
N MET A 1 72.20 -57.07 -23.05
CA MET A 1 70.80 -57.48 -22.81
C MET A 1 70.24 -56.69 -21.65
N LYS A 2 69.33 -55.74 -21.88
CA LYS A 2 68.63 -55.04 -20.84
C LYS A 2 67.18 -55.52 -20.82
N PRO A 3 66.57 -55.78 -19.65
CA PRO A 3 65.16 -56.17 -19.56
C PRO A 3 64.22 -54.96 -19.65
N ARG A 4 63.09 -55.16 -20.33
CA ARG A 4 61.99 -54.22 -20.44
C ARG A 4 61.08 -54.32 -19.18
N PRO A 5 60.51 -53.18 -18.68
CA PRO A 5 59.53 -53.23 -17.58
C PRO A 5 58.14 -53.58 -18.09
N PRO A 6 57.22 -54.06 -17.22
CA PRO A 6 55.88 -54.48 -17.58
C PRO A 6 54.92 -53.28 -17.70
N ARG A 7 53.98 -53.39 -18.64
CA ARG A 7 52.86 -52.43 -18.83
C ARG A 7 51.81 -52.68 -17.77
N LEU A 8 51.58 -51.68 -16.92
CA LEU A 8 50.38 -51.59 -16.06
C LEU A 8 49.20 -51.10 -16.92
N THR A 9 48.17 -51.90 -17.01
CA THR A 9 46.85 -51.57 -17.53
C THR A 9 46.06 -50.86 -16.42
N MET A 10 45.81 -49.62 -16.60
CA MET A 10 44.99 -48.81 -15.70
C MET A 10 43.50 -48.93 -16.11
N ALA A 11 42.72 -49.70 -15.34
CA ALA A 11 41.29 -49.83 -15.50
C ALA A 11 40.63 -48.55 -14.92
N GLY A 12 40.11 -47.67 -15.80
CA GLY A 12 39.36 -46.48 -15.40
C GLY A 12 37.96 -46.87 -14.91
N LEU A 13 37.70 -46.67 -13.63
CA LEU A 13 36.34 -46.64 -13.08
C LEU A 13 35.66 -45.31 -13.47
N LEU A 14 34.68 -45.33 -14.37
CA LEU A 14 33.76 -44.25 -14.58
C LEU A 14 32.75 -44.25 -13.40
N LEU A 15 32.89 -43.32 -12.45
CA LEU A 15 31.83 -42.95 -11.54
C LEU A 15 30.83 -42.09 -12.30
N ALA A 16 29.66 -42.62 -12.63
CA ALA A 16 28.50 -41.84 -13.08
C ALA A 16 27.93 -41.12 -11.87
N ALA A 17 28.22 -39.81 -11.74
CA ALA A 17 27.53 -38.92 -10.80
C ALA A 17 26.08 -38.73 -11.28
N ILE A 18 25.15 -39.46 -10.66
CA ILE A 18 23.71 -39.18 -10.78
C ILE A 18 23.47 -37.87 -10.04
N ALA A 19 23.49 -36.75 -10.75
CA ALA A 19 22.99 -35.49 -10.26
C ALA A 19 21.46 -35.64 -10.07
N GLY A 20 21.03 -35.93 -8.85
CA GLY A 20 19.64 -35.91 -8.44
C GLY A 20 19.15 -34.46 -8.49
N GLY A 21 18.83 -33.98 -9.68
CA GLY A 21 18.05 -32.75 -9.84
C GLY A 21 16.68 -32.98 -9.20
N THR A 22 16.36 -32.25 -8.14
CA THR A 22 14.97 -32.11 -7.70
C THR A 22 14.14 -31.70 -8.90
N PRO A 23 13.03 -32.41 -9.23
CA PRO A 23 12.20 -32.02 -10.36
C PRO A 23 11.71 -30.60 -10.09
N ALA A 24 12.14 -29.64 -10.89
CA ALA A 24 11.51 -28.34 -10.96
C ALA A 24 10.06 -28.62 -11.35
N LEU A 25 9.11 -28.40 -10.44
CA LEU A 25 7.69 -28.55 -10.73
C LEU A 25 7.38 -27.65 -11.92
N ALA A 26 7.08 -28.25 -13.06
CA ALA A 26 6.70 -27.50 -14.25
C ALA A 26 5.44 -26.69 -13.92
N GLN A 27 5.48 -25.39 -14.16
CA GLN A 27 4.36 -24.50 -13.93
C GLN A 27 3.19 -24.93 -14.79
N LYS A 28 2.03 -25.17 -14.17
CA LYS A 28 0.83 -25.68 -14.84
C LYS A 28 -0.04 -24.50 -15.31
N PRO A 29 -0.34 -24.39 -16.60
CA PRO A 29 -1.32 -23.42 -17.08
C PRO A 29 -2.74 -23.88 -16.75
N GLY A 30 -3.63 -22.92 -16.45
CA GLY A 30 -5.05 -23.21 -16.22
C GLY A 30 -5.54 -22.89 -14.80
N GLY A 31 -6.81 -23.16 -14.59
CA GLY A 31 -7.48 -22.98 -13.31
C GLY A 31 -8.00 -21.57 -13.07
N VAL A 32 -8.85 -21.45 -12.06
CA VAL A 32 -9.44 -20.20 -11.54
C VAL A 32 -8.91 -19.99 -10.13
N LEU A 33 -8.28 -18.86 -9.90
CA LEU A 33 -7.86 -18.43 -8.55
C LEU A 33 -8.97 -17.61 -7.91
N ARG A 34 -9.48 -18.05 -6.76
CA ARG A 34 -10.50 -17.33 -5.98
C ARG A 34 -9.87 -16.63 -4.82
N VAL A 35 -9.97 -15.31 -4.81
CA VAL A 35 -9.34 -14.42 -3.82
C VAL A 35 -10.43 -13.76 -2.98
N HIS A 36 -10.36 -13.87 -1.66
CA HIS A 36 -11.25 -13.14 -0.76
C HIS A 36 -10.96 -11.64 -0.78
N ALA A 37 -11.99 -10.82 -0.96
CA ALA A 37 -11.98 -9.36 -0.84
C ALA A 37 -12.87 -8.93 0.34
N ILE A 38 -12.34 -8.08 1.22
CA ILE A 38 -13.03 -7.68 2.47
C ILE A 38 -14.10 -6.60 2.26
N ASP A 39 -14.14 -5.96 1.11
CA ASP A 39 -15.12 -4.91 0.80
C ASP A 39 -15.27 -4.69 -0.70
N SER A 40 -16.37 -4.06 -1.07
CA SER A 40 -16.68 -3.72 -2.45
C SER A 40 -16.03 -2.39 -2.85
N PRO A 41 -15.24 -2.34 -3.93
CA PRO A 41 -14.74 -1.08 -4.45
C PRO A 41 -15.88 -0.20 -5.01
N PRO A 42 -15.74 1.14 -4.98
CA PRO A 42 -16.65 2.02 -5.69
C PRO A 42 -16.55 1.89 -7.22
N SER A 43 -15.37 1.60 -7.73
CA SER A 43 -15.07 1.28 -9.13
C SER A 43 -13.71 0.57 -9.22
N LEU A 44 -13.30 0.15 -10.43
CA LEU A 44 -11.97 -0.39 -10.70
C LEU A 44 -11.02 0.62 -11.37
N SER A 45 -11.38 1.91 -11.37
CA SER A 45 -10.54 2.99 -11.89
C SER A 45 -9.33 3.21 -10.99
N MET A 46 -8.18 2.61 -11.33
CA MET A 46 -6.98 2.59 -10.51
C MET A 46 -6.45 3.98 -10.15
N LEU A 47 -6.55 4.94 -11.07
CA LEU A 47 -6.08 6.32 -10.85
C LEU A 47 -7.01 7.13 -9.95
N GLU A 48 -8.30 6.77 -9.86
CA GLU A 48 -9.29 7.51 -9.10
C GLU A 48 -9.57 6.94 -7.71
N GLU A 49 -9.35 5.63 -7.51
CA GLU A 49 -9.72 5.00 -6.25
C GLU A 49 -8.62 5.15 -5.19
N VAL A 50 -9.05 5.47 -3.98
CA VAL A 50 -8.18 5.70 -2.82
C VAL A 50 -7.83 4.39 -2.12
N ASP A 51 -8.78 3.46 -2.08
CA ASP A 51 -8.73 2.23 -1.33
C ASP A 51 -7.79 1.18 -1.96
N ALA A 52 -7.26 0.30 -1.14
CA ALA A 52 -6.45 -0.84 -1.57
C ALA A 52 -7.29 -1.98 -2.20
N ASN A 53 -8.59 -2.10 -1.88
CA ASN A 53 -9.40 -3.20 -2.41
C ASN A 53 -9.59 -3.11 -3.93
N PRO A 54 -9.96 -1.95 -4.53
CA PRO A 54 -9.95 -1.81 -5.99
C PRO A 54 -8.58 -2.10 -6.59
N ALA A 55 -7.51 -1.60 -5.94
CA ALA A 55 -6.15 -1.79 -6.42
C ALA A 55 -5.75 -3.28 -6.48
N ARG A 56 -6.11 -4.07 -5.49
CA ARG A 56 -5.87 -5.52 -5.49
C ARG A 56 -6.55 -6.21 -6.68
N ALA A 57 -7.81 -5.90 -6.93
CA ALA A 57 -8.55 -6.48 -8.05
C ALA A 57 -8.06 -5.95 -9.41
N ALA A 58 -7.75 -4.66 -9.51
CA ALA A 58 -7.39 -4.02 -10.78
C ALA A 58 -5.92 -4.16 -11.16
N MET A 59 -5.00 -4.45 -10.21
CA MET A 59 -3.57 -4.53 -10.52
C MET A 59 -3.24 -5.56 -11.61
N GLY A 60 -3.99 -6.65 -11.70
CA GLY A 60 -3.85 -7.64 -12.77
C GLY A 60 -4.32 -7.17 -14.15
N ILE A 61 -5.12 -6.09 -14.23
CA ILE A 61 -5.60 -5.52 -15.49
C ILE A 61 -4.53 -4.63 -16.16
N PHE A 62 -3.67 -4.00 -15.35
CA PHE A 62 -2.75 -2.96 -15.81
C PHE A 62 -1.28 -3.38 -15.72
N ASN A 63 -0.43 -2.64 -16.44
CA ASN A 63 1.01 -2.60 -16.23
C ASN A 63 1.45 -1.17 -15.84
N ASN A 64 2.65 -1.11 -15.25
CA ASN A 64 3.36 0.11 -14.92
C ASN A 64 4.53 0.32 -15.88
N LEU A 65 5.21 1.46 -15.83
CA LEU A 65 6.48 1.62 -16.55
C LEU A 65 7.58 0.73 -15.95
N VAL A 66 7.68 0.74 -14.64
CA VAL A 66 8.54 -0.12 -13.82
C VAL A 66 7.71 -0.66 -12.66
N MET A 67 8.10 -1.77 -12.05
CA MET A 67 7.35 -2.39 -10.98
C MET A 67 8.27 -2.96 -9.91
N PHE A 68 7.77 -3.15 -8.69
CA PHE A 68 8.48 -3.94 -7.70
C PHE A 68 8.44 -5.42 -8.05
N ASN A 69 9.58 -6.10 -7.92
CA ASN A 69 9.69 -7.52 -8.18
C ASN A 69 8.68 -8.30 -7.32
N GLN A 70 7.80 -9.06 -7.98
CA GLN A 70 6.69 -9.77 -7.35
C GLN A 70 7.12 -10.91 -6.41
N HIS A 71 8.41 -11.28 -6.42
CA HIS A 71 8.97 -12.38 -5.62
C HIS A 71 9.85 -11.89 -4.46
N VAL A 72 9.97 -10.58 -4.26
CA VAL A 72 10.73 -9.96 -3.17
C VAL A 72 9.77 -9.41 -2.12
N LYS A 73 9.82 -9.94 -0.89
CA LYS A 73 8.89 -9.57 0.19
C LYS A 73 8.99 -8.09 0.60
N GLN A 74 10.19 -7.52 0.62
CA GLN A 74 10.42 -6.13 0.99
C GLN A 74 10.67 -5.28 -0.26
N ASN A 75 9.77 -4.33 -0.53
CA ASN A 75 9.95 -3.39 -1.62
C ASN A 75 11.02 -2.35 -1.27
N SER A 76 11.92 -2.09 -2.20
CA SER A 76 12.98 -1.10 -2.10
C SER A 76 13.40 -0.65 -3.50
N MET A 77 14.22 0.39 -3.61
CA MET A 77 14.80 0.81 -4.91
C MET A 77 15.50 -0.34 -5.64
N ALA A 78 16.19 -1.21 -4.90
CA ALA A 78 16.91 -2.36 -5.45
C ALA A 78 15.99 -3.49 -5.96
N SER A 79 14.72 -3.52 -5.56
CA SER A 79 13.74 -4.50 -6.02
C SER A 79 12.89 -4.03 -7.20
N ILE A 80 13.15 -2.82 -7.73
CA ILE A 80 12.44 -2.30 -8.91
C ILE A 80 12.98 -2.96 -10.17
N VAL A 81 12.07 -3.42 -11.01
CA VAL A 81 12.38 -4.09 -12.28
C VAL A 81 11.63 -3.42 -13.44
N PRO A 82 12.13 -3.50 -14.68
CA PRO A 82 11.41 -3.05 -15.87
C PRO A 82 10.05 -3.75 -16.04
N ASP A 83 9.02 -3.00 -16.52
CA ASP A 83 7.71 -3.54 -16.91
C ASP A 83 7.38 -3.05 -18.33
N LEU A 84 6.57 -2.02 -18.56
CA LEU A 84 6.36 -1.45 -19.91
C LEU A 84 7.60 -0.70 -20.42
N ALA A 85 8.42 -0.15 -19.55
CA ALA A 85 9.76 0.32 -19.92
C ALA A 85 10.74 -0.85 -19.95
N THR A 86 11.80 -0.74 -20.76
CA THR A 86 12.89 -1.73 -20.83
C THR A 86 14.02 -1.42 -19.86
N GLY A 87 14.04 -0.22 -19.30
CA GLY A 87 14.99 0.32 -18.35
C GLY A 87 14.73 1.80 -18.09
N TRP A 88 15.64 2.45 -17.39
CA TRP A 88 15.59 3.90 -17.16
C TRP A 88 16.99 4.47 -16.95
N SER A 89 17.13 5.77 -17.20
CA SER A 89 18.36 6.53 -16.95
C SER A 89 18.05 7.94 -16.46
N TRP A 90 18.94 8.47 -15.61
CA TRP A 90 18.88 9.83 -15.12
C TRP A 90 19.87 10.74 -15.83
N SER A 91 19.50 12.01 -16.05
CA SER A 91 20.46 13.06 -16.40
C SER A 91 21.43 13.33 -15.24
N GLU A 92 22.58 13.95 -15.54
CA GLU A 92 23.61 14.26 -14.52
C GLU A 92 23.08 15.15 -13.39
N ASP A 93 22.15 16.05 -13.69
CA ASP A 93 21.52 16.94 -12.72
C ASP A 93 20.35 16.30 -11.96
N GLY A 94 20.02 15.03 -12.25
CA GLY A 94 18.96 14.27 -11.61
C GLY A 94 17.54 14.79 -11.86
N ARG A 95 17.34 15.63 -12.89
CA ARG A 95 16.04 16.26 -13.18
C ARG A 95 15.31 15.65 -14.37
N GLN A 96 15.94 14.79 -15.14
CA GLN A 96 15.32 14.10 -16.26
C GLN A 96 15.44 12.59 -16.06
N LEU A 97 14.29 11.91 -16.09
CA LEU A 97 14.22 10.46 -16.07
C LEU A 97 13.73 9.98 -17.43
N THR A 98 14.59 9.34 -18.19
CA THR A 98 14.27 8.79 -19.52
C THR A 98 14.03 7.29 -19.42
N LEU A 99 12.93 6.84 -20.04
CA LEU A 99 12.50 5.43 -20.07
C LEU A 99 12.23 5.01 -21.51
N PRO A 100 13.06 4.16 -22.11
CA PRO A 100 12.74 3.48 -23.37
C PRO A 100 11.63 2.45 -23.12
N LEU A 101 10.65 2.39 -24.03
CA LEU A 101 9.45 1.58 -23.90
C LEU A 101 9.56 0.27 -24.72
N ARG A 102 8.74 -0.72 -24.36
CA ARG A 102 8.63 -1.99 -25.09
C ARG A 102 7.84 -1.81 -26.37
N HIS A 103 8.34 -2.40 -27.45
CA HIS A 103 7.65 -2.48 -28.74
C HIS A 103 6.59 -3.60 -28.73
N GLY A 104 5.52 -3.40 -29.49
CA GLY A 104 4.53 -4.44 -29.78
C GLY A 104 3.58 -4.77 -28.63
N VAL A 105 3.60 -4.03 -27.52
CA VAL A 105 2.60 -4.13 -26.45
C VAL A 105 1.26 -3.62 -26.97
N LYS A 106 0.16 -4.34 -26.64
CA LYS A 106 -1.20 -3.97 -27.02
C LYS A 106 -2.07 -3.80 -25.79
N TRP A 107 -2.99 -2.87 -25.88
CA TRP A 107 -4.13 -2.77 -24.98
C TRP A 107 -5.07 -3.97 -25.15
N HIS A 108 -5.91 -4.26 -24.17
CA HIS A 108 -6.90 -5.36 -24.24
C HIS A 108 -7.86 -5.22 -25.41
N ASP A 109 -8.08 -4.02 -25.94
CA ASP A 109 -8.87 -3.77 -27.16
C ASP A 109 -8.08 -3.95 -28.47
N GLY A 110 -6.82 -4.37 -28.38
CA GLY A 110 -5.95 -4.67 -29.52
C GLY A 110 -5.18 -3.47 -30.07
N LYS A 111 -5.43 -2.24 -29.62
CA LYS A 111 -4.68 -1.05 -30.05
C LYS A 111 -3.24 -1.06 -29.51
N PRO A 112 -2.28 -0.43 -30.20
CA PRO A 112 -0.91 -0.37 -29.73
C PRO A 112 -0.78 0.54 -28.51
N PHE A 113 0.08 0.13 -27.57
CA PHE A 113 0.59 0.99 -26.50
C PHE A 113 1.76 1.80 -27.03
N THR A 114 1.82 3.11 -26.74
CA THR A 114 2.86 4.02 -27.18
C THR A 114 3.24 5.04 -26.09
N ALA A 115 4.30 5.79 -26.33
CA ALA A 115 4.72 6.90 -25.46
C ALA A 115 3.64 7.96 -25.25
N ALA A 116 2.74 8.15 -26.22
CA ALA A 116 1.60 9.06 -26.09
C ALA A 116 0.65 8.66 -24.93
N ASP A 117 0.45 7.37 -24.69
CA ASP A 117 -0.38 6.88 -23.57
C ASP A 117 0.26 7.22 -22.21
N VAL A 118 1.60 7.12 -22.13
CA VAL A 118 2.33 7.51 -20.94
C VAL A 118 2.16 9.00 -20.67
N LYS A 119 2.44 9.85 -21.67
CA LYS A 119 2.25 11.30 -21.54
C LYS A 119 0.83 11.64 -21.12
N CYS A 120 -0.15 11.06 -21.78
CA CYS A 120 -1.57 11.27 -21.53
C CYS A 120 -1.94 10.91 -20.07
N THR A 121 -1.40 9.81 -19.54
CA THR A 121 -1.65 9.38 -18.16
C THR A 121 -1.15 10.41 -17.15
N TRP A 122 0.08 10.92 -17.31
CA TRP A 122 0.62 11.91 -16.38
C TRP A 122 0.08 13.32 -16.60
N ASP A 123 -0.34 13.67 -17.81
CA ASP A 123 -1.11 14.90 -18.05
C ASP A 123 -2.46 14.86 -17.35
N LEU A 124 -3.10 13.68 -17.30
CA LEU A 124 -4.34 13.47 -16.55
C LEU A 124 -4.11 13.60 -15.02
N LEU A 125 -3.08 12.93 -14.47
CA LEU A 125 -2.72 12.96 -13.05
C LEU A 125 -2.24 14.35 -12.57
N THR A 126 -1.56 15.12 -13.42
CA THR A 126 -1.13 16.48 -13.08
C THR A 126 -2.21 17.54 -13.34
N GLY A 127 -3.33 17.14 -13.97
CA GLY A 127 -4.43 18.02 -14.30
C GLY A 127 -4.19 18.89 -15.56
N LYS A 128 -3.21 18.55 -16.40
CA LYS A 128 -2.93 19.20 -17.68
C LYS A 128 -3.85 18.73 -18.81
N ALA A 129 -4.37 17.50 -18.75
CA ALA A 129 -5.31 16.97 -19.72
C ALA A 129 -6.64 17.76 -19.72
N SER A 130 -7.33 17.77 -20.88
CA SER A 130 -8.67 18.34 -21.01
C SER A 130 -9.71 17.58 -20.16
N GLU A 131 -9.64 16.26 -20.14
CA GLU A 131 -10.42 15.42 -19.27
C GLU A 131 -9.90 15.46 -17.82
N LYS A 132 -10.80 15.19 -16.86
CA LYS A 132 -10.46 15.22 -15.44
C LYS A 132 -10.85 13.90 -14.77
N LEU A 133 -10.02 13.47 -13.83
CA LEU A 133 -10.39 12.43 -12.88
C LEU A 133 -11.49 12.94 -11.95
N ARG A 134 -12.44 12.08 -11.59
CA ARG A 134 -13.46 12.37 -10.56
C ARG A 134 -12.81 12.70 -9.21
N LEU A 135 -11.80 11.93 -8.85
CA LEU A 135 -10.91 12.12 -7.72
C LEU A 135 -9.48 11.92 -8.21
N ASP A 136 -8.55 12.68 -7.68
CA ASP A 136 -7.11 12.51 -7.97
C ASP A 136 -6.34 12.39 -6.66
N PRO A 137 -6.41 11.22 -6.02
CA PRO A 137 -5.86 11.02 -4.68
C PRO A 137 -4.32 11.04 -4.65
N ARG A 138 -3.65 10.89 -5.80
CA ARG A 138 -2.19 10.80 -5.91
C ARG A 138 -1.55 11.97 -6.64
N LYS A 139 -2.32 13.02 -6.91
CA LYS A 139 -1.83 14.24 -7.56
C LYS A 139 -0.57 14.79 -6.89
N SER A 140 -0.53 14.78 -5.57
CA SER A 140 0.60 15.29 -4.78
C SER A 140 1.90 14.49 -4.96
N TRP A 141 1.85 13.22 -5.37
CA TRP A 141 3.04 12.44 -5.67
C TRP A 141 3.85 13.02 -6.84
N TYR A 142 3.14 13.67 -7.75
CA TYR A 142 3.70 14.24 -8.99
C TYR A 142 3.81 15.76 -8.95
N GLY A 143 3.77 16.37 -7.75
CA GLY A 143 3.89 17.82 -7.59
C GLY A 143 5.22 18.39 -8.07
N ASN A 144 6.29 17.57 -8.08
CA ASN A 144 7.59 17.92 -8.61
C ASN A 144 7.72 17.72 -10.14
N LEU A 145 6.73 17.11 -10.79
CA LEU A 145 6.75 16.83 -12.23
C LEU A 145 6.41 18.11 -13.03
N ALA A 146 7.40 18.63 -13.76
CA ALA A 146 7.20 19.78 -14.65
C ALA A 146 6.49 19.38 -15.94
N ASP A 147 6.94 18.30 -16.61
CA ASP A 147 6.38 17.84 -17.88
C ASP A 147 6.76 16.38 -18.19
N VAL A 148 6.05 15.78 -19.15
CA VAL A 148 6.42 14.51 -19.78
C VAL A 148 6.53 14.73 -21.28
N THR A 149 7.69 14.45 -21.86
CA THR A 149 7.92 14.52 -23.30
C THR A 149 8.09 13.13 -23.90
N THR A 150 7.79 13.01 -25.19
CA THR A 150 7.94 11.78 -25.96
C THR A 150 8.99 11.96 -27.05
N ASN A 151 9.75 10.91 -27.34
CA ASN A 151 10.64 10.83 -28.48
C ASN A 151 10.17 9.65 -29.35
N GLY A 152 9.37 9.96 -30.39
CA GLY A 152 8.62 8.95 -31.14
C GLY A 152 7.59 8.23 -30.28
N ASP A 153 7.35 6.96 -30.61
CA ASP A 153 6.37 6.10 -29.94
C ASP A 153 6.98 5.28 -28.79
N ASP A 154 8.31 5.23 -28.67
CA ASP A 154 9.04 4.23 -27.89
C ASP A 154 9.87 4.79 -26.74
N GLU A 155 9.83 6.09 -26.48
CA GLU A 155 10.60 6.69 -25.39
C GLU A 155 9.85 7.85 -24.74
N VAL A 156 9.93 7.92 -23.42
CA VAL A 156 9.41 9.05 -22.64
C VAL A 156 10.47 9.62 -21.72
N THR A 157 10.41 10.92 -21.47
CA THR A 157 11.25 11.62 -20.50
C THR A 157 10.37 12.40 -19.54
N PHE A 158 10.50 12.11 -18.23
CA PHE A 158 9.90 12.89 -17.16
C PHE A 158 10.85 14.02 -16.77
N HIS A 159 10.38 15.26 -16.83
CA HIS A 159 11.13 16.44 -16.45
C HIS A 159 10.68 16.90 -15.05
N LEU A 160 11.61 16.95 -14.11
CA LEU A 160 11.36 17.34 -12.72
C LEU A 160 11.85 18.76 -12.45
N ASN A 161 11.15 19.50 -11.59
CA ASN A 161 11.58 20.85 -11.17
C ASN A 161 12.86 20.80 -10.31
N ARG A 162 13.07 19.72 -9.55
CA ARG A 162 14.25 19.45 -8.71
C ARG A 162 14.61 17.96 -8.75
N PRO A 163 15.85 17.58 -8.39
CA PRO A 163 16.21 16.17 -8.26
C PRO A 163 15.26 15.44 -7.30
N GLN A 164 14.89 14.20 -7.65
CA GLN A 164 14.04 13.33 -6.83
C GLN A 164 14.40 11.86 -7.11
N PRO A 165 15.48 11.33 -6.49
CA PRO A 165 15.94 9.96 -6.74
C PRO A 165 14.84 8.90 -6.55
N ALA A 166 13.95 9.10 -5.58
CA ALA A 166 12.85 8.20 -5.28
C ALA A 166 11.68 8.24 -6.29
N PHE A 167 11.71 9.12 -7.30
CA PHE A 167 10.61 9.22 -8.28
C PHE A 167 10.33 7.88 -8.98
N VAL A 168 11.36 7.07 -9.24
CA VAL A 168 11.21 5.72 -9.81
C VAL A 168 10.41 4.78 -8.89
N SER A 169 10.53 4.93 -7.56
CA SER A 169 9.71 4.15 -6.61
C SER A 169 8.23 4.50 -6.72
N LEU A 170 7.91 5.78 -6.92
CA LEU A 170 6.53 6.21 -7.14
C LEU A 170 5.98 5.60 -8.44
N LEU A 171 6.77 5.54 -9.51
CA LEU A 171 6.39 4.90 -10.78
C LEU A 171 6.22 3.37 -10.64
N ALA A 172 6.95 2.74 -9.72
CA ALA A 172 6.89 1.30 -9.47
C ALA A 172 5.68 0.89 -8.61
N SER A 173 5.03 1.83 -7.94
CA SER A 173 3.83 1.58 -7.15
C SER A 173 2.72 0.98 -8.01
N GLY A 174 2.05 -0.05 -7.52
CA GLY A 174 0.87 -0.61 -8.19
C GLY A 174 -0.26 0.40 -8.46
N PHE A 175 -0.19 1.60 -7.88
CA PHE A 175 -1.10 2.71 -8.20
C PHE A 175 -0.67 3.55 -9.41
N SER A 176 0.56 3.44 -9.88
CA SER A 176 1.12 4.25 -10.98
C SER A 176 1.02 3.51 -12.32
N VAL A 177 -0.18 3.01 -12.61
CA VAL A 177 -0.47 2.29 -13.85
C VAL A 177 -0.60 3.27 -15.03
N VAL A 178 -0.35 2.77 -16.24
CA VAL A 178 -0.56 3.54 -17.46
C VAL A 178 -1.98 3.29 -17.98
N TYR A 179 -2.67 4.36 -18.40
CA TYR A 179 -3.99 4.34 -19.00
C TYR A 179 -3.94 4.55 -20.52
N PRO A 180 -4.87 3.95 -21.28
CA PRO A 180 -5.00 4.20 -22.71
C PRO A 180 -5.55 5.62 -22.98
N CYS A 181 -4.85 6.40 -23.79
CA CYS A 181 -5.25 7.76 -24.13
C CYS A 181 -6.63 7.87 -24.81
N HIS A 182 -7.02 6.80 -25.49
CA HIS A 182 -8.25 6.74 -26.26
C HIS A 182 -9.50 6.30 -25.47
N VAL A 183 -9.34 6.05 -24.16
CA VAL A 183 -10.46 5.65 -23.28
C VAL A 183 -10.63 6.69 -22.17
N SER A 184 -11.83 7.22 -22.05
CA SER A 184 -12.10 8.26 -21.04
C SER A 184 -12.04 7.72 -19.63
N PRO A 185 -11.73 8.57 -18.61
CA PRO A 185 -11.81 8.17 -17.21
C PRO A 185 -13.19 7.63 -16.80
N ALA A 186 -14.25 8.16 -17.41
CA ALA A 186 -15.61 7.69 -17.17
C ALA A 186 -15.83 6.24 -17.64
N GLU A 187 -15.25 5.88 -18.78
CA GLU A 187 -15.30 4.51 -19.29
C GLU A 187 -14.40 3.57 -18.47
N MET A 188 -13.19 4.03 -18.09
CA MET A 188 -12.28 3.28 -17.22
C MET A 188 -12.91 2.89 -15.86
N ARG A 189 -13.88 3.67 -15.35
CA ARG A 189 -14.64 3.29 -14.15
C ARG A 189 -15.60 2.13 -14.38
N ARG A 190 -16.15 1.99 -15.59
CA ARG A 190 -17.16 0.97 -15.93
C ARG A 190 -16.55 -0.27 -16.53
N HIS A 191 -15.60 -0.07 -17.43
CA HIS A 191 -14.94 -1.12 -18.19
C HIS A 191 -13.46 -0.81 -18.33
N PRO A 192 -12.64 -1.10 -17.29
CA PRO A 192 -11.22 -0.80 -17.32
C PRO A 192 -10.50 -1.63 -18.39
N ILE A 193 -9.68 -0.95 -19.20
CA ILE A 193 -8.83 -1.53 -20.23
C ILE A 193 -7.38 -1.27 -19.85
N GLY A 194 -6.55 -2.31 -19.85
CA GLY A 194 -5.13 -2.26 -19.54
C GLY A 194 -4.27 -3.00 -20.56
N THR A 195 -3.01 -3.15 -20.23
CA THR A 195 -2.03 -3.96 -20.95
C THR A 195 -1.66 -5.22 -20.17
N GLY A 196 -2.31 -5.44 -19.02
CA GLY A 196 -1.94 -6.43 -18.01
C GLY A 196 -2.28 -7.88 -18.39
N PRO A 197 -1.90 -8.81 -17.50
CA PRO A 197 -2.07 -10.26 -17.72
C PRO A 197 -3.54 -10.70 -17.75
N PHE A 198 -4.45 -9.91 -17.18
CA PHE A 198 -5.87 -10.25 -17.14
C PHE A 198 -6.73 -9.14 -17.70
N GLU A 199 -7.82 -9.51 -18.38
CA GLU A 199 -8.85 -8.65 -18.92
C GLU A 199 -10.03 -8.59 -17.96
N PHE A 200 -10.67 -7.43 -17.85
CA PHE A 200 -11.90 -7.25 -17.07
C PHE A 200 -13.08 -7.96 -17.73
N VAL A 201 -13.84 -8.70 -16.95
CA VAL A 201 -15.08 -9.37 -17.42
C VAL A 201 -16.30 -8.71 -16.81
N GLU A 202 -16.41 -8.71 -15.47
CA GLU A 202 -17.56 -8.14 -14.78
C GLU A 202 -17.19 -7.64 -13.37
N PHE A 203 -17.96 -6.69 -12.89
CA PHE A 203 -18.00 -6.28 -11.50
C PHE A 203 -19.45 -6.27 -11.01
N LYS A 204 -19.75 -7.15 -10.07
CA LYS A 204 -21.01 -7.19 -9.32
C LYS A 204 -20.78 -6.62 -7.94
N PRO A 205 -21.27 -5.39 -7.64
CA PRO A 205 -21.06 -4.75 -6.35
C PRO A 205 -21.53 -5.63 -5.18
N ASN A 206 -20.71 -5.75 -4.15
CA ASN A 206 -20.92 -6.58 -2.96
C ASN A 206 -20.97 -8.11 -3.20
N GLU A 207 -20.66 -8.56 -4.41
CA GLU A 207 -20.58 -9.98 -4.75
C GLU A 207 -19.19 -10.36 -5.22
N ARG A 208 -18.76 -9.88 -6.41
CA ARG A 208 -17.45 -10.27 -6.98
C ARG A 208 -16.95 -9.35 -8.09
N VAL A 209 -15.63 -9.46 -8.33
CA VAL A 209 -14.96 -8.99 -9.55
C VAL A 209 -14.41 -10.21 -10.29
N THR A 210 -14.63 -10.31 -11.59
CA THR A 210 -14.14 -11.41 -12.43
C THR A 210 -13.19 -10.88 -13.48
N LEU A 211 -12.01 -11.49 -13.56
CA LEU A 211 -11.00 -11.25 -14.58
C LEU A 211 -10.75 -12.54 -15.36
N THR A 212 -10.47 -12.43 -16.66
CA THR A 212 -10.05 -13.54 -17.51
C THR A 212 -8.63 -13.35 -18.04
N ARG A 213 -7.97 -14.42 -18.43
CA ARG A 213 -6.64 -14.38 -19.04
C ARG A 213 -6.64 -13.47 -20.26
N ASN A 214 -5.64 -12.59 -20.35
CA ASN A 214 -5.30 -11.91 -21.60
C ASN A 214 -4.53 -12.87 -22.53
N PRO A 215 -5.13 -13.34 -23.63
CA PRO A 215 -4.49 -14.29 -24.53
C PRO A 215 -3.33 -13.68 -25.33
N ASN A 216 -3.30 -12.34 -25.42
CA ASN A 216 -2.30 -11.56 -26.14
C ASN A 216 -1.29 -10.87 -25.22
N TYR A 217 -1.16 -11.37 -23.98
CA TYR A 217 -0.24 -10.75 -23.02
C TYR A 217 1.20 -10.78 -23.54
N TRP A 218 1.87 -9.64 -23.50
CA TRP A 218 3.20 -9.44 -24.08
C TRP A 218 4.33 -10.22 -23.39
N LYS A 219 4.16 -10.68 -22.14
CA LYS A 219 5.08 -11.62 -21.48
C LYS A 219 4.71 -13.05 -21.87
N GLN A 220 5.54 -13.65 -22.72
CA GLN A 220 5.30 -15.01 -23.25
C GLN A 220 5.09 -16.06 -22.15
N GLY A 221 4.12 -16.95 -22.34
CA GLY A 221 3.80 -18.02 -21.41
C GLY A 221 3.04 -17.56 -20.15
N ARG A 222 2.67 -16.32 -20.04
CA ARG A 222 1.93 -15.74 -18.92
C ARG A 222 0.61 -15.12 -19.38
N PRO A 223 -0.33 -14.93 -18.43
CA PRO A 223 -0.38 -15.51 -17.08
C PRO A 223 -0.65 -17.03 -17.13
N TYR A 224 -0.35 -17.75 -16.03
CA TYR A 224 -0.64 -19.19 -15.96
C TYR A 224 -2.12 -19.48 -15.73
N LEU A 225 -2.79 -18.67 -14.90
CA LEU A 225 -4.21 -18.81 -14.57
C LEU A 225 -5.11 -18.52 -15.79
N ASN A 226 -6.27 -19.18 -15.85
CA ASN A 226 -7.32 -18.87 -16.84
C ASN A 226 -8.17 -17.67 -16.40
N SER A 227 -8.39 -17.52 -15.08
CA SER A 227 -9.24 -16.48 -14.50
C SER A 227 -8.84 -16.19 -13.06
N VAL A 228 -9.20 -14.99 -12.60
CA VAL A 228 -9.14 -14.61 -11.18
C VAL A 228 -10.51 -14.06 -10.79
N GLU A 229 -11.05 -14.57 -9.68
CA GLU A 229 -12.33 -14.15 -9.11
C GLU A 229 -12.06 -13.57 -7.71
N PHE A 230 -12.45 -12.31 -7.49
CA PHE A 230 -12.39 -11.68 -6.18
C PHE A 230 -13.78 -11.76 -5.54
N GLU A 231 -13.94 -12.68 -4.58
CA GLU A 231 -15.19 -12.90 -3.84
C GLU A 231 -15.29 -11.91 -2.68
N ILE A 232 -16.34 -11.08 -2.67
CA ILE A 232 -16.52 -10.02 -1.66
C ILE A 232 -17.28 -10.59 -0.46
N ILE A 233 -16.57 -10.79 0.65
CA ILE A 233 -17.12 -11.29 1.90
C ILE A 233 -16.71 -10.37 3.04
N ARG A 234 -17.61 -9.54 3.54
CA ARG A 234 -17.31 -8.51 4.54
C ARG A 234 -17.07 -9.05 5.95
N ASP A 235 -17.77 -10.13 6.31
CA ASP A 235 -17.63 -10.75 7.62
C ASP A 235 -16.42 -11.70 7.66
N PRO A 236 -15.42 -11.46 8.54
CA PRO A 236 -14.21 -12.26 8.59
C PRO A 236 -14.43 -13.73 8.95
N ALA A 237 -15.42 -14.03 9.81
CA ALA A 237 -15.72 -15.41 10.20
C ALA A 237 -16.33 -16.19 9.01
N THR A 238 -17.25 -15.56 8.28
CA THR A 238 -17.81 -16.11 7.03
C THR A 238 -16.74 -16.33 5.97
N ALA A 239 -15.80 -15.39 5.81
CA ALA A 239 -14.68 -15.51 4.88
C ALA A 239 -13.78 -16.71 5.24
N ASN A 240 -13.49 -16.90 6.52
CA ASN A 240 -12.71 -18.05 6.99
C ASN A 240 -13.43 -19.39 6.74
N LEU A 241 -14.73 -19.47 7.00
CA LEU A 241 -15.52 -20.67 6.68
C LEU A 241 -15.52 -20.97 5.18
N ALA A 242 -15.64 -19.93 4.34
CA ALA A 242 -15.53 -20.09 2.89
C ALA A 242 -14.16 -20.60 2.46
N PHE A 243 -13.07 -20.13 3.10
CA PHE A 243 -11.70 -20.58 2.85
C PHE A 243 -11.50 -22.04 3.30
N ILE A 244 -11.91 -22.41 4.51
CA ILE A 244 -11.81 -23.78 5.02
C ILE A 244 -12.60 -24.76 4.14
N ALA A 245 -13.78 -24.33 3.64
CA ALA A 245 -14.59 -25.10 2.71
C ALA A 245 -14.03 -25.14 1.26
N GLY A 246 -12.88 -24.52 0.98
CA GLY A 246 -12.26 -24.49 -0.37
C GLY A 246 -13.03 -23.65 -1.40
N LYS A 247 -13.93 -22.75 -0.96
CA LYS A 247 -14.66 -21.83 -1.84
C LYS A 247 -13.80 -20.66 -2.31
N VAL A 248 -12.79 -20.28 -1.53
CA VAL A 248 -11.74 -19.32 -1.91
C VAL A 248 -10.37 -19.96 -1.69
N ASP A 249 -9.42 -19.64 -2.56
CA ASP A 249 -8.06 -20.17 -2.55
C ASP A 249 -7.09 -19.31 -1.72
N TRP A 250 -7.43 -18.04 -1.47
CA TRP A 250 -6.67 -17.09 -0.67
C TRP A 250 -7.59 -16.22 0.18
N THR A 251 -7.21 -15.97 1.43
CA THR A 251 -7.98 -15.11 2.34
C THR A 251 -7.09 -14.21 3.19
N ALA A 252 -7.54 -12.95 3.39
CA ALA A 252 -7.09 -12.12 4.50
C ALA A 252 -7.97 -12.43 5.73
N THR A 253 -7.33 -12.63 6.87
CA THR A 253 -8.00 -13.00 8.11
C THR A 253 -7.47 -12.21 9.31
N THR A 254 -7.97 -12.47 10.50
CA THR A 254 -7.42 -11.93 11.75
C THR A 254 -6.51 -12.98 12.41
N LEU A 255 -5.59 -12.53 13.27
CA LEU A 255 -4.70 -13.45 14.00
C LEU A 255 -5.46 -14.50 14.83
N PRO A 256 -6.51 -14.14 15.60
CA PRO A 256 -7.33 -15.13 16.31
C PRO A 256 -7.99 -16.14 15.38
N LEU A 257 -8.55 -15.68 14.26
CA LEU A 257 -9.24 -16.56 13.30
C LEU A 257 -8.27 -17.45 12.50
N MET A 258 -7.03 -17.01 12.28
CA MET A 258 -5.99 -17.83 11.64
C MET A 258 -5.70 -19.11 12.45
N LYS A 259 -5.78 -19.05 13.78
CA LYS A 259 -5.61 -20.24 14.64
C LYS A 259 -6.66 -21.30 14.33
N ALA A 260 -7.92 -20.88 14.12
CA ALA A 260 -9.00 -21.79 13.70
C ALA A 260 -8.76 -22.37 12.31
N VAL A 261 -8.34 -21.53 11.34
CA VAL A 261 -7.96 -22.01 9.99
C VAL A 261 -6.89 -23.10 10.07
N LYS A 262 -5.82 -22.87 10.85
CA LYS A 262 -4.73 -23.85 11.00
C LYS A 262 -5.17 -25.14 11.69
N SER A 263 -6.17 -25.08 12.56
CA SER A 263 -6.74 -26.26 13.23
C SER A 263 -7.64 -27.09 12.31
N GLU A 264 -8.49 -26.42 11.50
CA GLU A 264 -9.49 -27.10 10.65
C GLU A 264 -8.97 -27.41 9.24
N ALA A 265 -7.96 -26.68 8.76
CA ALA A 265 -7.29 -26.89 7.47
C ALA A 265 -5.76 -26.84 7.66
N PRO A 266 -5.14 -27.86 8.29
CA PRO A 266 -3.73 -27.84 8.73
C PRO A 266 -2.73 -27.72 7.57
N ASP A 267 -3.07 -28.19 6.37
CA ASP A 267 -2.20 -28.16 5.20
C ASP A 267 -2.07 -26.77 4.56
N THR A 268 -2.91 -25.80 4.98
CA THR A 268 -2.89 -24.45 4.44
C THR A 268 -1.62 -23.70 4.82
N ILE A 269 -1.16 -22.82 3.92
CA ILE A 269 -0.03 -21.94 4.17
C ILE A 269 -0.59 -20.64 4.74
N CYS A 270 -0.12 -20.23 5.93
CA CYS A 270 -0.50 -18.96 6.54
C CYS A 270 0.74 -18.16 6.91
N GLU A 271 0.73 -16.88 6.59
CA GLU A 271 1.77 -15.91 6.97
C GLU A 271 1.18 -14.72 7.74
N VAL A 272 1.97 -14.19 8.68
CA VAL A 272 1.69 -12.93 9.37
C VAL A 272 2.69 -11.90 8.87
N THR A 273 2.20 -10.81 8.31
CA THR A 273 3.04 -9.77 7.72
C THR A 273 2.55 -8.37 8.11
N PRO A 274 3.46 -7.40 8.33
CA PRO A 274 3.08 -6.03 8.69
C PRO A 274 2.24 -5.31 7.63
N GLY A 275 2.55 -5.48 6.33
CA GLY A 275 1.78 -4.91 5.23
C GLY A 275 1.79 -3.38 5.13
N GLY A 276 2.58 -2.66 5.93
CA GLY A 276 2.73 -1.20 5.84
C GLY A 276 1.47 -0.39 6.16
N ILE A 277 0.57 -0.89 7.00
CA ILE A 277 -0.69 -0.22 7.33
C ILE A 277 -0.67 0.29 8.76
N SER A 278 -0.76 1.62 8.94
CA SER A 278 -0.95 2.26 10.25
C SER A 278 -2.42 2.53 10.54
N ARG A 279 -2.81 2.41 11.81
CA ARG A 279 -4.02 3.02 12.34
C ARG A 279 -3.69 4.39 12.89
N ASN A 280 -4.54 5.35 12.61
CA ASN A 280 -4.29 6.73 12.99
C ASN A 280 -5.57 7.49 13.30
N LEU A 281 -5.41 8.50 14.14
CA LEU A 281 -6.45 9.45 14.48
C LEU A 281 -6.40 10.61 13.48
N ILE A 282 -7.46 10.81 12.72
CA ILE A 282 -7.64 11.98 11.89
C ILE A 282 -8.40 13.05 12.66
N ILE A 283 -7.84 14.25 12.72
CA ILE A 283 -8.38 15.40 13.43
C ILE A 283 -8.50 16.55 12.44
N ASN A 284 -9.71 17.03 12.20
CA ASN A 284 -9.93 18.17 11.32
C ASN A 284 -9.51 19.47 12.00
N ARG A 285 -8.38 20.03 11.62
CA ARG A 285 -7.79 21.26 12.18
C ARG A 285 -8.60 22.52 11.86
N ASP A 286 -9.44 22.49 10.81
CA ASP A 286 -10.28 23.60 10.41
C ASP A 286 -11.57 23.70 11.27
N ALA A 287 -11.84 22.67 12.10
CA ALA A 287 -13.02 22.60 12.95
C ALA A 287 -12.67 22.90 14.42
N PRO A 288 -13.15 24.02 15.03
CA PRO A 288 -12.95 24.27 16.46
C PRO A 288 -13.54 23.15 17.34
N PRO A 289 -12.90 22.78 18.46
CA PRO A 289 -11.69 23.36 19.06
C PRO A 289 -10.38 22.72 18.58
N PHE A 290 -10.37 21.97 17.45
CA PHE A 290 -9.21 21.18 16.99
C PHE A 290 -8.20 22.00 16.19
N ASP A 291 -8.46 23.27 15.93
CA ASP A 291 -7.49 24.28 15.51
C ASP A 291 -6.40 24.51 16.58
N ASN A 292 -6.70 24.27 17.85
CA ASN A 292 -5.76 24.37 18.97
C ASN A 292 -4.83 23.14 19.03
N ALA A 293 -3.51 23.37 19.13
CA ALA A 293 -2.50 22.31 19.18
C ALA A 293 -2.58 21.50 20.48
N ASP A 294 -2.81 22.15 21.65
CA ASP A 294 -2.91 21.43 22.93
C ASP A 294 -4.08 20.44 22.94
N MET A 295 -5.20 20.76 22.25
CA MET A 295 -6.32 19.85 22.09
C MET A 295 -5.90 18.58 21.33
N ARG A 296 -5.17 18.73 20.22
CA ARG A 296 -4.73 17.59 19.42
C ARG A 296 -3.67 16.75 20.12
N LEU A 297 -2.74 17.41 20.83
CA LEU A 297 -1.72 16.75 21.64
C LEU A 297 -2.34 15.98 22.80
N ALA A 298 -3.30 16.56 23.52
CA ALA A 298 -4.01 15.87 24.58
C ALA A 298 -4.66 14.56 24.09
N MET A 299 -5.27 14.59 22.90
CA MET A 299 -5.82 13.39 22.28
C MET A 299 -4.71 12.36 21.93
N ALA A 300 -3.58 12.81 21.37
CA ALA A 300 -2.45 11.93 21.04
C ALA A 300 -1.85 11.27 22.29
N MET A 301 -1.77 12.02 23.39
CA MET A 301 -1.22 11.55 24.68
C MET A 301 -2.17 10.65 25.46
N SER A 302 -3.46 10.64 25.14
CA SER A 302 -4.42 9.71 25.77
C SER A 302 -4.30 8.27 25.28
N LEU A 303 -3.64 8.04 24.13
CA LEU A 303 -3.62 6.76 23.44
C LEU A 303 -2.78 5.70 24.17
N ASP A 304 -3.44 4.65 24.65
CA ASP A 304 -2.80 3.41 25.07
C ASP A 304 -2.63 2.47 23.87
N ARG A 305 -1.51 2.63 23.18
CA ARG A 305 -1.18 1.87 21.98
C ARG A 305 -1.08 0.39 22.23
N LYS A 306 -0.61 -0.01 23.42
CA LYS A 306 -0.50 -1.42 23.79
C LYS A 306 -1.86 -2.09 23.88
N THR A 307 -2.85 -1.45 24.48
CA THR A 307 -4.23 -1.96 24.55
C THR A 307 -4.83 -2.16 23.15
N PHE A 308 -4.58 -1.24 22.19
CA PHE A 308 -5.01 -1.46 20.80
C PHE A 308 -4.36 -2.70 20.18
N ILE A 309 -3.05 -2.86 20.35
CA ILE A 309 -2.31 -4.01 19.82
C ILE A 309 -2.81 -5.33 20.44
N ASP A 310 -3.00 -5.35 21.75
CA ASP A 310 -3.44 -6.55 22.48
C ASP A 310 -4.84 -6.99 22.03
N ILE A 311 -5.79 -6.06 21.91
CA ILE A 311 -7.19 -6.37 21.57
C ILE A 311 -7.36 -6.65 20.08
N ILE A 312 -6.79 -5.83 19.21
CA ILE A 312 -7.05 -5.91 17.76
C ILE A 312 -6.16 -6.95 17.07
N SER A 313 -4.96 -7.17 17.59
CA SER A 313 -3.92 -7.96 16.93
C SER A 313 -3.34 -9.08 17.78
N ASP A 314 -4.02 -9.47 18.86
CA ASP A 314 -3.56 -10.56 19.76
C ASP A 314 -2.10 -10.35 20.20
N GLY A 315 -1.74 -9.10 20.51
CA GLY A 315 -0.40 -8.69 20.92
C GLY A 315 0.62 -8.54 19.76
N GLN A 316 0.23 -8.76 18.51
CA GLN A 316 1.11 -8.73 17.35
C GLN A 316 0.90 -7.46 16.51
N GLY A 317 1.47 -6.36 16.96
CA GLY A 317 1.48 -5.09 16.26
C GLY A 317 2.75 -4.32 16.60
N ASP A 318 3.05 -3.29 15.82
CA ASP A 318 4.26 -2.52 15.98
C ASP A 318 3.95 -1.07 16.33
N ILE A 319 4.69 -0.50 17.28
CA ILE A 319 4.64 0.93 17.57
C ILE A 319 5.57 1.64 16.59
N GLY A 320 5.07 2.65 15.92
CA GLY A 320 5.80 3.42 14.92
C GLY A 320 5.35 4.87 14.86
N GLY A 321 6.13 5.69 14.16
CA GLY A 321 5.77 7.04 13.77
C GLY A 321 4.96 7.06 12.46
N VAL A 322 5.20 8.07 11.62
CA VAL A 322 4.55 8.19 10.30
C VAL A 322 5.05 7.11 9.34
N MET A 323 6.35 6.81 9.41
CA MET A 323 6.95 5.75 8.60
C MET A 323 6.78 4.38 9.26
N GLN A 324 6.67 3.35 8.43
CA GLN A 324 6.58 1.96 8.90
C GLN A 324 7.79 1.62 9.76
N PRO A 325 7.59 0.98 10.95
CA PRO A 325 8.69 0.60 11.84
C PRO A 325 9.68 -0.39 11.21
N LEU A 326 10.91 -0.33 11.68
CA LEU A 326 11.93 -1.35 11.40
C LEU A 326 11.50 -2.73 11.98
N PRO A 327 11.95 -3.86 11.41
CA PRO A 327 12.90 -3.96 10.28
C PRO A 327 12.23 -3.93 8.89
N GLU A 328 10.93 -4.02 8.79
CA GLU A 328 10.21 -4.14 7.52
C GLU A 328 10.12 -2.80 6.78
N GLY A 329 9.90 -1.69 7.50
CA GLY A 329 10.06 -0.35 6.94
C GLY A 329 11.53 0.07 6.93
N VAL A 330 11.95 0.78 5.88
CA VAL A 330 13.35 1.25 5.75
C VAL A 330 13.58 2.55 6.49
N TRP A 331 12.54 3.38 6.62
CA TRP A 331 12.64 4.79 7.04
C TRP A 331 12.23 5.05 8.48
N GLY A 332 11.57 4.08 9.14
CA GLY A 332 11.03 4.24 10.49
C GLY A 332 12.09 4.59 11.53
N MET A 333 11.69 5.41 12.50
CA MET A 333 12.55 5.71 13.66
C MET A 333 12.77 4.47 14.52
N PRO A 334 13.95 4.33 15.13
CA PRO A 334 14.18 3.36 16.20
C PRO A 334 13.21 3.59 17.38
N LEU A 335 12.81 2.52 18.05
CA LEU A 335 11.80 2.58 19.11
C LEU A 335 12.22 3.43 20.31
N ASP A 336 13.52 3.50 20.64
CA ASP A 336 14.07 4.36 21.69
C ASP A 336 13.92 5.84 21.36
N VAL A 337 14.00 6.22 20.08
CA VAL A 337 13.73 7.59 19.62
C VAL A 337 12.23 7.89 19.64
N ILE A 338 11.40 6.95 19.20
CA ILE A 338 9.92 7.10 19.20
C ILE A 338 9.39 7.36 20.60
N LYS A 339 9.93 6.68 21.64
CA LYS A 339 9.52 6.87 23.04
C LYS A 339 9.70 8.30 23.57
N MET A 340 10.51 9.12 22.93
CA MET A 340 10.70 10.53 23.29
C MET A 340 9.64 11.46 22.66
N LEU A 341 8.82 10.95 21.74
CA LEU A 341 7.78 11.74 21.11
C LEU A 341 6.57 11.95 22.04
N PRO A 342 5.82 13.05 21.91
CA PRO A 342 4.62 13.30 22.70
C PRO A 342 3.63 12.13 22.64
N GLY A 343 3.24 11.62 23.81
CA GLY A 343 2.30 10.50 23.93
C GLY A 343 2.88 9.11 23.67
N TYR A 344 4.21 8.97 23.49
CA TYR A 344 4.87 7.67 23.34
C TYR A 344 5.69 7.24 24.57
N ASP A 345 5.71 8.06 25.64
CA ASP A 345 6.34 7.69 26.90
C ASP A 345 5.69 6.38 27.41
N PRO A 346 6.48 5.38 27.82
CA PRO A 346 5.96 4.13 28.38
C PRO A 346 5.06 4.30 29.60
N ASP A 347 5.26 5.39 30.36
CA ASP A 347 4.35 5.76 31.46
C ASP A 347 3.07 6.41 30.93
N LEU A 348 2.09 5.58 30.65
CA LEU A 348 0.76 6.00 30.19
C LEU A 348 0.08 6.96 31.16
N GLN A 349 0.26 6.78 32.49
CA GLN A 349 -0.39 7.64 33.48
C GLN A 349 0.21 9.05 33.47
N LYS A 350 1.49 9.16 33.27
CA LYS A 350 2.16 10.44 33.04
C LYS A 350 1.58 11.14 31.79
N ASN A 351 1.53 10.45 30.64
CA ASN A 351 0.97 11.00 29.40
C ASN A 351 -0.47 11.49 29.61
N ARG A 352 -1.32 10.68 30.23
CA ARG A 352 -2.74 11.03 30.48
C ARG A 352 -2.88 12.17 31.50
N SER A 353 -2.00 12.26 32.50
CA SER A 353 -1.99 13.37 33.45
C SER A 353 -1.67 14.70 32.76
N GLU A 354 -0.65 14.72 31.91
CA GLU A 354 -0.28 15.89 31.11
C GLU A 354 -1.40 16.27 30.15
N ALA A 355 -2.00 15.29 29.46
CA ALA A 355 -3.15 15.50 28.57
C ALA A 355 -4.35 16.13 29.30
N ARG A 356 -4.70 15.62 30.49
CA ARG A 356 -5.77 16.23 31.33
C ARG A 356 -5.44 17.66 31.71
N GLY A 357 -4.19 17.97 32.03
CA GLY A 357 -3.74 19.33 32.32
C GLY A 357 -3.93 20.28 31.12
N MET A 358 -3.64 19.82 29.90
CA MET A 358 -3.92 20.58 28.67
C MET A 358 -5.42 20.81 28.49
N MET A 359 -6.25 19.79 28.63
CA MET A 359 -7.70 19.89 28.50
C MET A 359 -8.30 20.83 29.52
N GLN A 360 -7.82 20.83 30.78
CA GLN A 360 -8.27 21.74 31.83
C GLN A 360 -7.94 23.20 31.50
N LYS A 361 -6.75 23.48 30.95
CA LYS A 361 -6.39 24.83 30.46
C LYS A 361 -7.32 25.30 29.34
N LEU A 362 -7.85 24.39 28.54
CA LEU A 362 -8.84 24.67 27.48
C LEU A 362 -10.27 24.75 28.00
N GLY A 363 -10.47 24.60 29.32
CA GLY A 363 -11.76 24.71 29.99
C GLY A 363 -12.62 23.45 29.94
N TYR A 364 -12.01 22.28 29.70
CA TYR A 364 -12.64 20.96 29.79
C TYR A 364 -12.19 20.21 31.06
N GLY A 365 -13.12 19.49 31.67
CA GLY A 365 -12.86 18.75 32.91
C GLY A 365 -13.97 17.76 33.21
N PRO A 366 -13.98 17.14 34.40
CA PRO A 366 -15.01 16.20 34.80
C PRO A 366 -16.44 16.72 34.64
N ASP A 367 -16.63 18.01 35.01
CA ASP A 367 -17.95 18.67 35.00
C ASP A 367 -18.28 19.34 33.65
N LYS A 368 -17.32 19.45 32.75
CA LYS A 368 -17.50 20.05 31.42
C LYS A 368 -16.73 19.25 30.38
N ARG A 369 -17.33 18.20 29.89
CA ARG A 369 -16.74 17.27 28.92
C ARG A 369 -17.06 17.72 27.48
N LEU A 370 -16.19 17.36 26.54
CA LEU A 370 -16.38 17.62 25.12
C LEU A 370 -17.13 16.47 24.47
N ALA A 371 -18.40 16.67 24.11
CA ALA A 371 -19.18 15.68 23.37
C ALA A 371 -19.00 15.87 21.85
N LEU A 372 -18.75 14.77 21.13
CA LEU A 372 -18.55 14.81 19.68
C LEU A 372 -18.74 13.43 19.02
N LYS A 373 -18.91 13.43 17.69
CA LYS A 373 -18.93 12.22 16.89
C LYS A 373 -17.52 11.82 16.46
N VAL A 374 -17.22 10.52 16.55
CA VAL A 374 -16.00 9.89 16.04
C VAL A 374 -16.37 9.10 14.80
N ILE A 375 -16.00 9.62 13.63
CA ILE A 375 -16.34 8.94 12.37
C ILE A 375 -15.37 7.80 12.08
N THR A 376 -15.87 6.75 11.45
CA THR A 376 -15.05 5.66 10.92
C THR A 376 -15.76 4.93 9.78
N ARG A 377 -15.01 4.15 8.99
CA ARG A 377 -15.54 3.37 7.89
C ARG A 377 -16.25 2.10 8.38
N ASN A 378 -17.35 1.70 7.71
CA ASN A 378 -18.17 0.54 8.09
C ASN A 378 -17.54 -0.80 7.67
N ILE A 379 -16.32 -1.07 8.11
CA ILE A 379 -15.69 -2.41 8.02
C ILE A 379 -14.91 -2.69 9.32
N PRO A 380 -14.79 -3.96 9.75
CA PRO A 380 -14.19 -4.31 11.05
C PRO A 380 -12.80 -3.69 11.30
N PRO A 381 -11.84 -3.67 10.34
CA PRO A 381 -10.52 -3.09 10.60
C PRO A 381 -10.51 -1.61 10.99
N TYR A 382 -11.59 -0.87 10.71
CA TYR A 382 -11.79 0.53 11.06
C TYR A 382 -12.69 0.68 12.28
N ARG A 383 -13.85 -0.04 12.28
CA ARG A 383 -14.88 0.10 13.31
C ARG A 383 -14.39 -0.35 14.68
N ASP A 384 -13.77 -1.53 14.76
CA ASP A 384 -13.42 -2.14 16.03
C ASP A 384 -12.39 -1.31 16.81
N PRO A 385 -11.27 -0.81 16.21
CA PRO A 385 -10.38 0.11 16.92
C PRO A 385 -11.01 1.48 17.21
N ALA A 386 -12.03 1.93 16.48
CA ALA A 386 -12.72 3.18 16.80
C ALA A 386 -13.48 3.11 18.12
N VAL A 387 -14.01 1.94 18.49
CA VAL A 387 -14.65 1.72 19.81
C VAL A 387 -13.64 1.86 20.94
N ILE A 388 -12.43 1.30 20.77
CA ILE A 388 -11.34 1.43 21.75
C ILE A 388 -10.91 2.91 21.85
N LEU A 389 -10.77 3.61 20.71
CA LEU A 389 -10.43 5.03 20.69
C LEU A 389 -11.42 5.87 21.51
N ILE A 390 -12.72 5.66 21.30
CA ILE A 390 -13.79 6.37 22.03
C ILE A 390 -13.66 6.16 23.53
N ASP A 391 -13.37 4.95 23.97
CA ASP A 391 -13.19 4.66 25.38
C ASP A 391 -11.95 5.37 25.97
N GLN A 392 -10.83 5.35 25.25
CA GLN A 392 -9.60 6.02 25.70
C GLN A 392 -9.72 7.55 25.72
N LEU A 393 -10.50 8.16 24.83
CA LEU A 393 -10.74 9.60 24.81
C LEU A 393 -11.49 10.09 26.07
N LYS A 394 -12.25 9.22 26.76
CA LYS A 394 -12.89 9.56 28.03
C LYS A 394 -11.89 9.94 29.11
N GLU A 395 -10.67 9.38 29.07
CA GLU A 395 -9.58 9.71 30.01
C GLU A 395 -9.15 11.18 29.97
N VAL A 396 -9.44 11.85 28.88
CA VAL A 396 -9.11 13.26 28.65
C VAL A 396 -10.37 14.12 28.42
N PHE A 397 -11.47 13.76 29.08
CA PHE A 397 -12.73 14.52 29.11
C PHE A 397 -13.42 14.67 27.74
N ILE A 398 -13.24 13.70 26.84
CA ILE A 398 -13.93 13.65 25.56
C ILE A 398 -14.93 12.50 25.53
N ASP A 399 -16.21 12.80 25.29
CA ASP A 399 -17.29 11.82 25.14
C ASP A 399 -17.58 11.64 23.65
N GLY A 400 -17.02 10.57 23.08
CA GLY A 400 -17.19 10.21 21.67
C GLY A 400 -18.45 9.37 21.44
N GLU A 401 -19.18 9.68 20.37
CA GLU A 401 -20.25 8.84 19.81
C GLU A 401 -19.77 8.27 18.46
N LEU A 402 -19.91 6.96 18.25
CA LEU A 402 -19.48 6.32 17.00
C LEU A 402 -20.41 6.69 15.84
N GLU A 403 -19.85 7.26 14.77
CA GLU A 403 -20.55 7.46 13.50
C GLU A 403 -19.91 6.59 12.41
N ILE A 404 -20.69 5.62 11.93
CA ILE A 404 -20.24 4.66 10.90
C ILE A 404 -20.59 5.20 9.51
N VAL A 405 -19.59 5.20 8.59
CA VAL A 405 -19.74 5.71 7.22
C VAL A 405 -19.44 4.60 6.21
N GLU A 406 -20.34 4.39 5.26
CA GLU A 406 -20.14 3.42 4.18
C GLU A 406 -18.96 3.79 3.28
N THR A 407 -18.26 2.79 2.76
CA THR A 407 -17.03 2.95 1.97
C THR A 407 -17.17 3.95 0.83
N ALA A 408 -18.25 3.89 0.07
CA ALA A 408 -18.48 4.79 -1.07
C ALA A 408 -18.59 6.27 -0.66
N SER A 409 -19.04 6.53 0.57
CA SER A 409 -19.20 7.89 1.12
C SER A 409 -18.01 8.32 1.97
N TRP A 410 -17.21 7.38 2.47
CA TRP A 410 -16.11 7.66 3.41
C TRP A 410 -15.05 8.60 2.83
N PHE A 411 -14.43 8.22 1.72
CA PHE A 411 -13.35 9.02 1.15
C PHE A 411 -13.82 10.41 0.68
N PRO A 412 -14.95 10.55 -0.03
CA PRO A 412 -15.50 11.86 -0.33
C PRO A 412 -15.77 12.72 0.92
N LYS A 413 -16.26 12.13 2.02
CA LYS A 413 -16.54 12.83 3.28
C LYS A 413 -15.25 13.35 3.93
N VAL A 414 -14.23 12.49 4.10
CA VAL A 414 -12.98 12.91 4.76
C VAL A 414 -12.14 13.85 3.90
N MET A 415 -12.16 13.71 2.57
CA MET A 415 -11.48 14.64 1.65
C MET A 415 -12.08 16.05 1.69
N ARG A 416 -13.39 16.17 1.88
CA ARG A 416 -14.06 17.48 2.10
C ARG A 416 -13.95 17.99 3.54
N LYS A 417 -13.33 17.21 4.45
CA LYS A 417 -13.22 17.52 5.88
C LYS A 417 -14.58 17.69 6.58
N ASP A 418 -15.59 16.97 6.10
CA ASP A 418 -16.93 16.96 6.67
C ASP A 418 -17.00 16.03 7.90
N TYR A 419 -16.18 16.35 8.91
CA TYR A 419 -16.08 15.64 10.18
C TYR A 419 -15.26 16.48 11.18
N LYS A 420 -15.25 16.08 12.46
CA LYS A 420 -14.38 16.66 13.50
C LYS A 420 -13.18 15.77 13.80
N ILE A 421 -13.43 14.54 14.24
CA ILE A 421 -12.39 13.53 14.47
C ILE A 421 -12.84 12.18 13.91
N GLY A 422 -11.87 11.30 13.65
CA GLY A 422 -12.17 9.95 13.19
C GLY A 422 -10.98 9.02 13.30
N LEU A 423 -11.27 7.72 13.26
CA LEU A 423 -10.25 6.69 13.12
C LEU A 423 -10.10 6.30 11.66
N ASN A 424 -8.87 6.30 11.16
CA ASN A 424 -8.54 5.96 9.80
C ASN A 424 -7.38 4.95 9.73
N LEU A 425 -7.30 4.25 8.61
CA LEU A 425 -6.16 3.43 8.23
C LEU A 425 -5.41 4.09 7.07
N THR A 426 -4.08 4.17 7.18
CA THR A 426 -3.22 4.64 6.11
C THR A 426 -2.27 3.51 5.72
N GLY A 427 -2.34 3.09 4.47
CA GLY A 427 -1.45 2.07 3.93
C GLY A 427 -0.60 2.64 2.81
N GLY A 428 0.65 2.18 2.73
CA GLY A 428 1.59 2.56 1.68
C GLY A 428 1.49 1.67 0.45
N GLY A 429 1.46 2.27 -0.74
CA GLY A 429 1.78 1.59 -2.01
C GLY A 429 3.27 1.53 -2.24
N VAL A 430 4.03 2.36 -1.51
CA VAL A 430 5.50 2.46 -1.55
C VAL A 430 6.01 2.69 -0.13
N ASP A 431 7.08 2.04 0.26
CA ASP A 431 7.82 2.37 1.47
C ASP A 431 8.84 3.48 1.14
N ASP A 432 8.33 4.67 0.94
CA ASP A 432 9.14 5.87 0.69
C ASP A 432 8.50 7.11 1.35
N PRO A 433 9.31 7.98 1.97
CA PRO A 433 8.84 9.20 2.63
C PRO A 433 8.07 10.15 1.71
N ASP A 434 8.42 10.21 0.42
CA ASP A 434 7.74 11.06 -0.55
C ASP A 434 6.25 10.71 -0.65
N GLN A 435 5.90 9.41 -0.67
CA GLN A 435 4.50 9.03 -0.63
C GLN A 435 3.83 9.55 0.65
N GLN A 436 4.41 9.25 1.81
CA GLN A 436 3.76 9.53 3.09
C GLN A 436 3.61 11.03 3.34
N PHE A 437 4.65 11.82 3.08
CA PHE A 437 4.63 13.25 3.39
C PHE A 437 3.81 14.05 2.38
N TYR A 438 4.03 13.87 1.08
CA TYR A 438 3.28 14.62 0.07
C TYR A 438 1.81 14.23 0.02
N GLU A 439 1.49 12.96 0.24
CA GLU A 439 0.11 12.50 0.20
C GLU A 439 -0.70 12.94 1.42
N ASN A 440 -0.14 12.77 2.63
CA ASN A 440 -0.92 12.88 3.86
C ASN A 440 -0.73 14.19 4.63
N TYR A 441 0.34 14.96 4.34
CA TYR A 441 0.70 16.14 5.14
C TYR A 441 0.97 17.40 4.32
N ALA A 442 1.26 17.31 3.01
CA ALA A 442 1.49 18.50 2.20
C ALA A 442 0.24 19.37 2.10
N CYS A 443 0.45 20.69 2.10
CA CYS A 443 -0.60 21.68 1.98
C CYS A 443 -1.42 21.44 0.70
N GLY A 444 -2.74 21.38 0.83
CA GLY A 444 -3.64 21.19 -0.30
C GLY A 444 -3.67 19.80 -0.92
N SER A 445 -2.92 18.83 -0.40
CA SER A 445 -3.02 17.45 -0.88
C SER A 445 -4.43 16.89 -0.68
N PRO A 446 -5.02 16.23 -1.69
CA PRO A 446 -6.37 15.65 -1.59
C PRO A 446 -6.52 14.63 -0.45
N ARG A 447 -5.44 13.95 -0.06
CA ARG A 447 -5.44 12.96 1.02
C ARG A 447 -4.98 13.52 2.37
N ASN A 448 -4.66 14.78 2.43
CA ASN A 448 -4.45 15.49 3.69
C ASN A 448 -5.82 15.78 4.35
N TYR A 449 -6.39 14.75 4.95
CA TYR A 449 -7.72 14.80 5.56
C TYR A 449 -7.80 15.77 6.74
N THR A 450 -6.67 15.99 7.43
CA THR A 450 -6.61 16.81 8.64
C THR A 450 -6.55 18.31 8.40
N GLY A 451 -6.29 18.76 7.16
CA GLY A 451 -6.03 20.17 6.85
C GLY A 451 -4.69 20.67 7.37
N TYR A 452 -3.77 19.75 7.69
CA TYR A 452 -2.42 20.13 8.11
C TYR A 452 -1.72 20.93 7.01
N CYS A 453 -1.10 22.04 7.38
CA CYS A 453 -0.29 22.83 6.46
C CYS A 453 0.77 23.59 7.28
N ASN A 454 2.03 23.29 7.02
CA ASN A 454 3.18 23.92 7.64
C ASN A 454 4.25 24.17 6.57
N PRO A 455 4.43 25.45 6.13
CA PRO A 455 5.37 25.79 5.06
C PRO A 455 6.84 25.43 5.36
N GLU A 456 7.26 25.43 6.63
CA GLU A 456 8.61 25.02 7.02
C GLU A 456 8.80 23.51 6.82
N LEU A 457 7.76 22.72 7.14
CA LEU A 457 7.80 21.29 6.91
C LEU A 457 7.77 20.93 5.42
N GLU A 458 7.08 21.69 4.58
CA GLU A 458 7.12 21.48 3.15
C GLU A 458 8.53 21.66 2.57
N GLN A 459 9.29 22.64 3.08
CA GLN A 459 10.70 22.77 2.70
C GLN A 459 11.54 21.55 3.14
N LEU A 460 11.22 20.97 4.30
CA LEU A 460 11.88 19.73 4.74
C LEU A 460 11.44 18.53 3.89
N PHE A 461 10.17 18.45 3.46
CA PHE A 461 9.72 17.43 2.51
C PHE A 461 10.51 17.51 1.21
N ASP A 462 10.71 18.70 0.67
CA ASP A 462 11.49 18.92 -0.54
C ASP A 462 12.98 18.59 -0.37
N ARG A 463 13.56 18.94 0.79
CA ARG A 463 14.95 18.63 1.09
C ARG A 463 15.22 17.13 1.22
N GLN A 464 14.38 16.39 1.99
CA GLN A 464 14.53 14.94 2.10
C GLN A 464 14.31 14.24 0.77
N SER A 465 13.35 14.72 -0.04
CA SER A 465 13.03 14.15 -1.36
C SER A 465 14.19 14.30 -2.36
N ALA A 466 14.99 15.37 -2.25
CA ALA A 466 16.16 15.62 -3.10
C ALA A 466 17.45 14.96 -2.58
N GLU A 467 17.46 14.44 -1.35
CA GLU A 467 18.67 13.85 -0.75
C GLU A 467 18.89 12.42 -1.27
N ALA A 468 20.06 12.19 -1.88
CA ALA A 468 20.44 10.90 -2.43
C ALA A 468 21.14 9.98 -1.41
N ASP A 469 21.77 10.54 -0.38
CA ASP A 469 22.39 9.76 0.70
C ASP A 469 21.32 9.27 1.66
N GLU A 470 21.15 7.94 1.76
CA GLU A 470 20.11 7.32 2.59
C GLU A 470 20.22 7.71 4.07
N GLY A 471 21.43 7.80 4.61
CA GLY A 471 21.65 8.14 6.02
C GLY A 471 21.24 9.58 6.33
N LYS A 472 21.62 10.54 5.48
CA LYS A 472 21.21 11.93 5.59
C LYS A 472 19.70 12.08 5.38
N ARG A 473 19.13 11.36 4.41
CA ARG A 473 17.71 11.35 4.16
C ARG A 473 16.93 10.84 5.37
N LYS A 474 17.37 9.75 6.01
CA LYS A 474 16.77 9.23 7.27
C LYS A 474 16.76 10.29 8.38
N ASN A 475 17.84 11.04 8.57
CA ASN A 475 17.87 12.10 9.57
C ASN A 475 16.82 13.19 9.31
N LEU A 476 16.65 13.60 8.05
CA LEU A 476 15.61 14.55 7.65
C LEU A 476 14.19 13.97 7.86
N VAL A 477 13.99 12.72 7.52
CA VAL A 477 12.71 12.01 7.73
C VAL A 477 12.34 11.98 9.21
N TRP A 478 13.28 11.64 10.09
CA TRP A 478 13.05 11.60 11.54
C TRP A 478 12.83 13.00 12.14
N GLU A 479 13.48 14.04 11.60
CA GLU A 479 13.20 15.43 11.97
C GLU A 479 11.75 15.81 11.62
N ILE A 480 11.30 15.45 10.43
CA ILE A 480 9.92 15.67 9.97
C ILE A 480 8.92 14.93 10.87
N GLU A 481 9.14 13.64 11.12
CA GLU A 481 8.25 12.84 11.95
C GLU A 481 8.11 13.41 13.38
N ARG A 482 9.22 13.87 13.97
CA ARG A 482 9.20 14.51 15.28
C ARG A 482 8.33 15.78 15.26
N LYS A 483 8.52 16.67 14.30
CA LYS A 483 7.72 17.90 14.17
C LYS A 483 6.23 17.60 13.95
N LEU A 484 5.90 16.59 13.15
CA LEU A 484 4.52 16.14 12.94
C LEU A 484 3.89 15.61 14.24
N ALA A 485 4.66 14.91 15.07
CA ALA A 485 4.19 14.41 16.36
C ALA A 485 3.99 15.57 17.36
N GLU A 486 4.94 16.51 17.43
CA GLU A 486 4.85 17.73 18.26
C GLU A 486 3.64 18.60 17.90
N ASP A 487 3.26 18.66 16.63
CA ASP A 487 2.08 19.38 16.15
C ASP A 487 0.74 18.62 16.33
N GLY A 488 0.79 17.36 16.76
CA GLY A 488 -0.38 16.49 16.79
C GLY A 488 -1.06 16.40 15.41
N ALA A 489 -0.25 16.35 14.34
CA ALA A 489 -0.74 16.50 12.97
C ALA A 489 -1.69 15.38 12.57
N ARG A 490 -1.33 14.12 12.87
CA ARG A 490 -2.12 12.92 12.61
C ARG A 490 -1.59 11.79 13.49
N PRO A 491 -2.02 11.70 14.76
CA PRO A 491 -1.46 10.76 15.71
C PRO A 491 -1.56 9.31 15.22
N ILE A 492 -0.40 8.65 15.10
CA ILE A 492 -0.32 7.23 14.77
C ILE A 492 -0.62 6.42 16.03
N ILE A 493 -1.50 5.42 15.91
CA ILE A 493 -1.84 4.53 17.00
C ILE A 493 -0.89 3.32 16.98
N PHE A 494 -0.94 2.50 15.93
CA PHE A 494 -0.01 1.39 15.74
C PHE A 494 -0.02 0.89 14.30
N TYR A 495 0.97 0.06 13.95
CA TYR A 495 1.03 -0.67 12.71
C TYR A 495 0.50 -2.09 12.91
N ASN A 496 -0.42 -2.49 12.05
CA ASN A 496 -1.06 -3.81 12.13
C ASN A 496 -0.21 -4.87 11.41
N ARG A 497 -0.14 -6.05 12.00
CA ARG A 497 0.28 -7.27 11.30
C ARG A 497 -0.97 -7.99 10.79
N GLY A 498 -1.07 -8.13 9.47
CA GLY A 498 -2.16 -8.87 8.82
C GLY A 498 -1.87 -10.36 8.83
N ALA A 499 -2.91 -11.18 8.96
CA ALA A 499 -2.82 -12.62 8.76
C ALA A 499 -3.42 -12.98 7.40
N TYR A 500 -2.71 -13.82 6.66
CA TYR A 500 -3.09 -14.24 5.31
C TYR A 500 -2.91 -15.74 5.17
N CYS A 501 -3.90 -16.42 4.60
CA CYS A 501 -3.81 -17.84 4.35
C CYS A 501 -4.15 -18.16 2.89
N TRP A 502 -3.48 -19.16 2.33
CA TRP A 502 -3.79 -19.69 1.00
C TRP A 502 -3.67 -21.20 0.95
N GLN A 503 -4.40 -21.78 0.03
CA GLN A 503 -4.43 -23.21 -0.19
C GLN A 503 -3.08 -23.70 -0.74
N PRO A 504 -2.62 -24.91 -0.39
CA PRO A 504 -1.28 -25.41 -0.77
C PRO A 504 -1.07 -25.55 -2.28
N GLN A 505 -2.16 -25.64 -3.09
CA GLN A 505 -2.07 -25.62 -4.54
C GLN A 505 -1.76 -24.26 -5.13
N VAL A 506 -1.91 -23.14 -4.40
CA VAL A 506 -1.53 -21.81 -4.87
C VAL A 506 0.00 -21.68 -4.78
N LYS A 507 0.64 -21.51 -5.91
CA LYS A 507 2.10 -21.41 -6.05
C LYS A 507 2.53 -20.03 -6.53
N ASN A 508 3.76 -19.65 -6.19
CA ASN A 508 4.38 -18.36 -6.51
C ASN A 508 3.65 -17.13 -5.94
N TRP A 509 2.87 -17.31 -4.89
CA TRP A 509 2.31 -16.18 -4.14
C TRP A 509 3.34 -15.66 -3.13
N THR A 510 3.62 -14.36 -3.16
CA THR A 510 4.54 -13.71 -2.21
C THR A 510 3.80 -12.58 -1.49
N MET A 511 3.80 -12.61 -0.16
CA MET A 511 3.26 -11.50 0.64
C MET A 511 4.32 -10.41 0.77
N MET A 512 3.93 -9.15 0.50
CA MET A 512 4.81 -7.99 0.67
C MET A 512 4.76 -7.49 2.12
N ALA A 513 5.92 -7.13 2.67
CA ALA A 513 6.04 -6.71 4.07
C ALA A 513 5.83 -5.20 4.28
N ASN A 514 6.04 -4.40 3.25
CA ASN A 514 5.99 -2.93 3.30
C ASN A 514 5.16 -2.30 2.17
N SER A 515 4.23 -3.07 1.62
CA SER A 515 3.26 -2.62 0.62
C SER A 515 1.98 -3.42 0.73
N ILE A 516 0.84 -2.76 0.50
CA ILE A 516 -0.48 -3.38 0.62
C ILE A 516 -1.02 -3.98 -0.69
N ILE A 517 -0.39 -3.69 -1.83
CA ILE A 517 -0.96 -4.02 -3.15
C ILE A 517 0.04 -4.57 -4.15
N ASN A 518 1.34 -4.33 -4.00
CA ASN A 518 2.31 -4.58 -5.07
C ASN A 518 2.48 -6.05 -5.47
N ASN A 519 1.88 -7.00 -4.75
CA ASN A 519 1.91 -8.44 -5.05
C ASN A 519 0.67 -8.96 -5.83
N PHE A 520 -0.27 -8.09 -6.21
CA PHE A 520 -1.52 -8.49 -6.86
C PHE A 520 -1.48 -8.44 -8.41
N ARG A 521 -0.30 -8.41 -9.04
CA ARG A 521 -0.19 -8.58 -10.49
C ARG A 521 -0.57 -10.00 -10.91
N MET A 522 -0.23 -11.02 -10.15
CA MET A 522 -0.60 -12.44 -10.26
C MET A 522 -0.20 -13.12 -11.58
N GLU A 523 0.62 -12.49 -12.41
CA GLU A 523 1.05 -13.05 -13.70
C GLU A 523 1.86 -14.34 -13.56
N ASP A 524 2.54 -14.52 -12.42
CA ASP A 524 3.39 -15.69 -12.10
C ASP A 524 2.70 -16.70 -11.18
N VAL A 525 1.50 -16.40 -10.69
CA VAL A 525 0.75 -17.29 -9.81
C VAL A 525 0.14 -18.43 -10.64
N TRP A 526 0.22 -19.65 -10.12
CA TRP A 526 -0.36 -20.83 -10.76
C TRP A 526 -0.94 -21.81 -9.73
N LEU A 527 -1.78 -22.73 -10.19
CA LEU A 527 -2.46 -23.72 -9.35
C LEU A 527 -1.91 -25.12 -9.64
N ASP A 528 -1.37 -25.76 -8.62
CA ASP A 528 -0.90 -27.14 -8.65
C ASP A 528 -2.09 -28.10 -8.39
N LYS A 529 -2.92 -28.27 -9.44
CA LYS A 529 -4.10 -29.15 -9.42
C LYS A 529 -3.92 -30.32 -10.36
#